data_fa9ad2ea2d3e57b831c1390cfbd18f21
#
_entry.id   fa9ad2ea2d3e57b831c1390cfbd18f21
#
_cell.length_a   1.000
_cell.length_b   1.000
_cell.length_c   1.000
_cell.angle_alpha   90.00
_cell.angle_beta   90.00
_cell.angle_gamma   90.00
#
_symmetry.space_group_name_H-M   'P 1'
#
loop_
_entity.id
_entity.type
_entity.pdbx_description
1 polymer ?
#
loop_
_entity_poly.entity_id
_entity_poly.type
_entity_poly.pdbx_seq_one_letter_code
_entity_poly.pdbx_strand_id
1 'polypeptide(L)'
;MEKILNREEGKLLAERIAKEAGVNVRECYQCGKCSAGCPMADSFDLMPRQVIHCLQLGDMEEIFKSKSIWLCASCHTCSERCPHEIDVATLMEKCRIEAQAKGYCGQEDVKLFNDIFTFFFHYTTCNHHLMIKFIFTI
;
A
#
# COMPACT_ATOMS: atom_id res chain seq x y z
N MET A 1 11.02 3.29 -20.12
CA MET A 1 9.87 2.78 -20.88
C MET A 1 8.90 2.13 -19.88
N GLU A 2 7.85 2.83 -19.51
CA GLU A 2 6.81 2.25 -18.65
C GLU A 2 6.13 1.12 -19.42
N LYS A 3 6.25 -0.09 -18.91
CA LYS A 3 5.57 -1.25 -19.47
C LYS A 3 4.11 -1.14 -19.07
N ILE A 4 3.25 -0.71 -19.99
CA ILE A 4 1.80 -0.72 -19.79
C ILE A 4 1.40 -2.17 -19.52
N LEU A 5 0.91 -2.43 -18.31
CA LEU A 5 0.40 -3.76 -17.95
C LEU A 5 -0.84 -4.08 -18.80
N ASN A 6 -0.80 -5.20 -19.49
CA ASN A 6 -1.98 -5.69 -20.17
C ASN A 6 -3.07 -6.00 -19.13
N ARG A 7 -4.34 -5.76 -19.45
CA ARG A 7 -5.48 -5.96 -18.54
C ARG A 7 -5.57 -7.36 -17.94
N GLU A 8 -5.18 -8.37 -18.70
CA GLU A 8 -5.14 -9.76 -18.19
C GLU A 8 -3.99 -9.96 -17.19
N GLU A 9 -2.83 -9.40 -17.45
CA GLU A 9 -1.71 -9.41 -16.51
C GLU A 9 -2.07 -8.65 -15.22
N GLY A 10 -2.80 -7.53 -15.34
CA GLY A 10 -3.29 -6.77 -14.20
C GLY A 10 -4.26 -7.57 -13.33
N LYS A 11 -5.18 -8.32 -13.91
CA LYS A 11 -6.10 -9.19 -13.16
C LYS A 11 -5.37 -10.30 -12.42
N LEU A 12 -4.44 -10.99 -13.07
CA LEU A 12 -3.65 -12.04 -12.43
C LEU A 12 -2.83 -11.48 -11.26
N LEU A 13 -2.28 -10.29 -11.43
CA LEU A 13 -1.53 -9.61 -10.39
C LEU A 13 -2.43 -9.19 -9.21
N ALA A 14 -3.60 -8.64 -9.48
CA ALA A 14 -4.58 -8.27 -8.47
C ALA A 14 -5.05 -9.49 -7.66
N GLU A 15 -5.31 -10.62 -8.32
CA GLU A 15 -5.68 -11.88 -7.67
C GLU A 15 -4.54 -12.43 -6.79
N ARG A 16 -3.30 -12.33 -7.25
CA ARG A 16 -2.12 -12.70 -6.45
C ARG A 16 -2.00 -11.85 -5.21
N ILE A 17 -2.09 -10.53 -5.34
CA ILE A 17 -2.02 -9.58 -4.22
C ILE A 17 -3.13 -9.86 -3.19
N ALA A 18 -4.36 -10.06 -3.66
CA ALA A 18 -5.49 -10.38 -2.80
C ALA A 18 -5.28 -11.70 -2.03
N LYS A 19 -4.77 -12.72 -2.72
CA LYS A 19 -4.44 -14.01 -2.12
C LYS A 19 -3.33 -13.91 -1.07
N GLU A 20 -2.26 -13.16 -1.36
CA GLU A 20 -1.16 -12.92 -0.42
C GLU A 20 -1.59 -12.11 0.81
N ALA A 21 -2.57 -11.22 0.63
CA ALA A 21 -3.20 -10.49 1.74
C ALA A 21 -4.24 -11.33 2.50
N GLY A 22 -4.60 -12.50 2.01
CA GLY A 22 -5.60 -13.38 2.62
C GLY A 22 -7.02 -12.83 2.54
N VAL A 23 -7.33 -11.97 1.57
CA VAL A 23 -8.61 -11.29 1.44
C VAL A 23 -9.29 -11.58 0.10
N ASN A 24 -10.62 -11.56 0.10
CA ASN A 24 -11.42 -11.66 -1.11
C ASN A 24 -11.95 -10.28 -1.51
N VAL A 25 -11.27 -9.60 -2.43
CA VAL A 25 -11.66 -8.25 -2.88
C VAL A 25 -13.04 -8.23 -3.58
N ARG A 26 -13.53 -9.39 -4.06
CA ARG A 26 -14.84 -9.49 -4.74
C ARG A 26 -16.02 -9.30 -3.78
N GLU A 27 -15.81 -9.49 -2.48
CA GLU A 27 -16.82 -9.27 -1.45
C GLU A 27 -17.07 -7.79 -1.16
N CYS A 28 -16.21 -6.91 -1.65
CA CYS A 28 -16.37 -5.47 -1.49
C CYS A 28 -17.55 -4.96 -2.34
N TYR A 29 -18.62 -4.50 -1.68
CA TYR A 29 -19.77 -3.85 -2.34
C TYR A 29 -19.67 -2.32 -2.39
N GLN A 30 -18.47 -1.79 -2.20
CA GLN A 30 -18.17 -0.36 -2.40
C GLN A 30 -18.94 0.60 -1.47
N CYS A 31 -19.19 0.22 -0.22
CA CYS A 31 -19.95 1.02 0.75
C CYS A 31 -19.27 2.33 1.19
N GLY A 32 -17.95 2.45 1.02
CA GLY A 32 -17.20 3.67 1.30
C GLY A 32 -16.81 3.90 2.76
N LYS A 33 -17.14 3.01 3.70
CA LYS A 33 -16.79 3.18 5.13
C LYS A 33 -15.28 3.27 5.38
N CYS A 34 -14.47 2.52 4.61
CA CYS A 34 -13.02 2.57 4.67
C CYS A 34 -12.47 3.95 4.28
N SER A 35 -13.02 4.57 3.24
CA SER A 35 -12.63 5.90 2.78
C SER A 35 -13.06 7.00 3.73
N ALA A 36 -14.30 6.93 4.24
CA ALA A 36 -14.85 7.92 5.16
C ALA A 36 -14.10 8.00 6.50
N GLY A 37 -13.39 6.95 6.90
CA GLY A 37 -12.63 6.91 8.15
C GLY A 37 -11.13 7.10 7.99
N CYS A 38 -10.65 7.30 6.76
CA CYS A 38 -9.21 7.42 6.51
C CYS A 38 -8.66 8.78 6.96
N PRO A 39 -7.68 8.81 7.89
CA PRO A 39 -7.10 10.07 8.34
C PRO A 39 -6.28 10.80 7.26
N MET A 40 -5.88 10.08 6.20
CA MET A 40 -5.11 10.62 5.09
C MET A 40 -5.97 10.96 3.86
N ALA A 41 -7.31 10.89 3.99
CA ALA A 41 -8.25 11.04 2.87
C ALA A 41 -8.01 12.30 2.03
N ASP A 42 -7.76 13.44 2.68
CA ASP A 42 -7.55 14.73 2.00
C ASP A 42 -6.28 14.77 1.14
N SER A 43 -5.33 13.88 1.40
CA SER A 43 -4.06 13.81 0.68
C SER A 43 -4.04 12.74 -0.41
N PHE A 44 -5.06 11.89 -0.46
CA PHE A 44 -5.15 10.77 -1.39
C PHE A 44 -5.71 11.21 -2.75
N ASP A 45 -5.10 10.71 -3.82
CA ASP A 45 -5.65 10.75 -5.18
C ASP A 45 -6.59 9.56 -5.45
N LEU A 46 -6.30 8.39 -4.87
CA LEU A 46 -7.17 7.23 -4.86
C LEU A 46 -7.58 6.88 -3.42
N MET A 47 -8.86 7.01 -3.11
CA MET A 47 -9.39 6.59 -1.82
C MET A 47 -9.28 5.07 -1.63
N PRO A 48 -9.20 4.57 -0.39
CA PRO A 48 -9.14 3.13 -0.12
C PRO A 48 -10.20 2.30 -0.86
N ARG A 49 -11.43 2.80 -0.94
CA ARG A 49 -12.51 2.19 -1.72
C ARG A 49 -12.18 2.07 -3.21
N GLN A 50 -11.57 3.10 -3.78
CA GLN A 50 -11.20 3.13 -5.19
C GLN A 50 -10.05 2.17 -5.48
N VAL A 51 -9.08 2.05 -4.56
CA VAL A 51 -8.01 1.05 -4.69
C VAL A 51 -8.59 -0.37 -4.75
N ILE A 52 -9.56 -0.70 -3.88
CA ILE A 52 -10.23 -2.02 -3.95
C ILE A 52 -10.96 -2.18 -5.29
N HIS A 53 -11.61 -1.12 -5.78
CA HIS A 53 -12.29 -1.17 -7.07
C HIS A 53 -11.32 -1.41 -8.23
N CYS A 54 -10.19 -0.74 -8.26
CA CYS A 54 -9.12 -1.00 -9.24
C CYS A 54 -8.61 -2.44 -9.16
N LEU A 55 -8.45 -3.00 -7.96
CA LEU A 55 -8.11 -4.42 -7.78
C LEU A 55 -9.17 -5.35 -8.36
N GLN A 56 -10.46 -5.06 -8.15
CA GLN A 56 -11.56 -5.83 -8.74
C GLN A 56 -11.55 -5.80 -10.28
N LEU A 57 -11.15 -4.67 -10.87
CA LEU A 57 -11.05 -4.50 -12.32
C LEU A 57 -9.74 -5.02 -12.91
N GLY A 58 -8.72 -5.24 -12.07
CA GLY A 58 -7.35 -5.56 -12.50
C GLY A 58 -6.59 -4.35 -13.03
N ASP A 59 -7.01 -3.14 -12.66
CA ASP A 59 -6.36 -1.89 -13.06
C ASP A 59 -5.22 -1.55 -12.10
N MET A 60 -4.15 -2.33 -12.20
CA MET A 60 -3.00 -2.21 -11.33
C MET A 60 -2.14 -0.99 -11.64
N GLU A 61 -2.16 -0.53 -12.89
CA GLU A 61 -1.37 0.62 -13.31
C GLU A 61 -1.87 1.90 -12.65
N GLU A 62 -3.18 2.09 -12.54
CA GLU A 62 -3.78 3.20 -11.82
C GLU A 62 -3.36 3.22 -10.35
N ILE A 63 -3.36 2.05 -9.71
CA ILE A 63 -2.91 1.91 -8.32
C ILE A 63 -1.44 2.27 -8.18
N PHE A 64 -0.57 1.75 -9.06
CA PHE A 64 0.88 1.96 -8.96
C PHE A 64 1.32 3.40 -9.24
N LYS A 65 0.58 4.12 -10.09
CA LYS A 65 0.81 5.54 -10.38
C LYS A 65 0.26 6.45 -9.29
N SER A 66 -0.65 5.95 -8.45
CA SER A 66 -1.24 6.76 -7.40
C SER A 66 -0.24 7.05 -6.29
N LYS A 67 -0.36 8.23 -5.68
CA LYS A 67 0.41 8.57 -4.49
C LYS A 67 -0.17 7.99 -3.21
N SER A 68 -1.43 7.54 -3.24
CA SER A 68 -2.16 7.05 -2.06
C SER A 68 -1.51 5.86 -1.40
N ILE A 69 -1.01 4.88 -2.20
CA ILE A 69 -0.31 3.72 -1.64
C ILE A 69 0.98 4.09 -0.91
N TRP A 70 1.59 5.23 -1.29
CA TRP A 70 2.82 5.73 -0.67
C TRP A 70 2.55 6.58 0.58
N LEU A 71 1.46 7.33 0.58
CA LEU A 71 1.04 8.18 1.69
C LEU A 71 0.28 7.42 2.79
N CYS A 72 -0.08 6.17 2.54
CA CYS A 72 -0.83 5.36 3.50
C CYS A 72 -0.03 5.17 4.79
N ALA A 73 -0.61 5.62 5.91
CA ALA A 73 0.00 5.52 7.24
C ALA A 73 -0.12 4.12 7.87
N SER A 74 -0.71 3.14 7.18
CA SER A 74 -0.93 1.77 7.68
C SER A 74 -1.58 1.72 9.06
N CYS A 75 -2.52 2.63 9.32
CA CYS A 75 -3.19 2.77 10.62
C CYS A 75 -4.32 1.74 10.87
N HIS A 76 -4.63 0.89 9.89
CA HIS A 76 -5.66 -0.15 9.90
C HIS A 76 -7.12 0.33 10.13
N THR A 77 -7.39 1.62 10.28
CA THR A 77 -8.74 2.14 10.46
C THR A 77 -9.71 1.70 9.36
N CYS A 78 -9.25 1.64 8.11
CA CYS A 78 -10.05 1.18 6.97
C CYS A 78 -10.42 -0.32 7.08
N SER A 79 -9.51 -1.16 7.57
CA SER A 79 -9.74 -2.59 7.80
C SER A 79 -10.77 -2.82 8.92
N GLU A 80 -10.62 -2.14 10.05
CA GLU A 80 -11.53 -2.22 11.19
C GLU A 80 -12.96 -1.75 10.86
N ARG A 81 -13.10 -0.81 9.94
CA ARG A 81 -14.41 -0.28 9.54
C ARG A 81 -15.10 -1.09 8.44
N CYS A 82 -14.42 -2.10 7.87
CA CYS A 82 -14.97 -2.90 6.79
C CYS A 82 -16.01 -3.90 7.30
N PRO A 83 -17.28 -3.85 6.85
CA PRO A 83 -18.30 -4.79 7.28
C PRO A 83 -18.10 -6.22 6.75
N HIS A 84 -17.26 -6.40 5.73
CA HIS A 84 -16.86 -7.69 5.17
C HIS A 84 -15.48 -8.14 5.64
N GLU A 85 -14.93 -7.49 6.66
CA GLU A 85 -13.65 -7.86 7.26
C GLU A 85 -12.48 -7.90 6.25
N ILE A 86 -12.57 -7.09 5.18
CA ILE A 86 -11.50 -6.96 4.20
C ILE A 86 -10.37 -6.16 4.83
N ASP A 87 -9.17 -6.74 4.90
CA ASP A 87 -7.98 -6.04 5.38
C ASP A 87 -7.42 -5.10 4.29
N VAL A 88 -8.04 -3.93 4.21
CA VAL A 88 -7.70 -2.89 3.23
C VAL A 88 -6.29 -2.35 3.46
N ALA A 89 -5.85 -2.23 4.71
CA ALA A 89 -4.52 -1.74 5.04
C ALA A 89 -3.43 -2.68 4.52
N THR A 90 -3.60 -3.97 4.69
CA THR A 90 -2.67 -4.98 4.13
C THR A 90 -2.68 -4.97 2.60
N LEU A 91 -3.84 -4.78 1.96
CA LEU A 91 -3.91 -4.60 0.50
C LEU A 91 -3.11 -3.39 0.02
N MET A 92 -3.24 -2.24 0.70
CA MET A 92 -2.47 -1.03 0.39
C MET A 92 -0.96 -1.28 0.50
N GLU A 93 -0.53 -1.97 1.54
CA GLU A 93 0.87 -2.34 1.75
C GLU A 93 1.40 -3.27 0.65
N LYS A 94 0.64 -4.32 0.31
CA LYS A 94 1.01 -5.25 -0.76
C LYS A 94 1.09 -4.56 -2.12
N CYS A 95 0.17 -3.66 -2.43
CA CYS A 95 0.22 -2.85 -3.64
C CYS A 95 1.48 -1.98 -3.69
N ARG A 96 1.88 -1.36 -2.57
CA ARG A 96 3.10 -0.57 -2.45
C ARG A 96 4.36 -1.40 -2.70
N ILE A 97 4.46 -2.57 -2.07
CA ILE A 97 5.59 -3.50 -2.24
C ILE A 97 5.72 -3.93 -3.71
N GLU A 98 4.62 -4.29 -4.35
CA GLU A 98 4.61 -4.72 -5.75
C GLU A 98 4.94 -3.56 -6.69
N ALA A 99 4.43 -2.35 -6.43
CA ALA A 99 4.77 -1.15 -7.18
C ALA A 99 6.27 -0.87 -7.12
N GLN A 100 6.86 -0.96 -5.93
CA GLN A 100 8.30 -0.78 -5.74
C GLN A 100 9.11 -1.84 -6.49
N ALA A 101 8.72 -3.10 -6.44
CA ALA A 101 9.37 -4.20 -7.16
C ALA A 101 9.34 -4.00 -8.69
N LYS A 102 8.29 -3.33 -9.20
CA LYS A 102 8.15 -2.98 -10.62
C LYS A 102 8.83 -1.67 -11.02
N GLY A 103 9.48 -1.00 -10.09
CA GLY A 103 10.19 0.26 -10.34
C GLY A 103 9.31 1.50 -10.32
N TYR A 104 8.04 1.39 -9.92
CA TYR A 104 7.23 2.56 -9.63
C TYR A 104 7.75 3.18 -8.34
N CYS A 105 8.10 4.44 -8.43
CA CYS A 105 8.45 5.24 -7.26
C CYS A 105 7.35 6.28 -7.11
N GLY A 106 6.85 6.44 -5.89
CA GLY A 106 6.07 7.64 -5.58
C GLY A 106 6.89 8.91 -5.93
N GLN A 107 6.30 10.08 -5.77
CA GLN A 107 7.08 11.31 -5.89
C GLN A 107 8.34 11.19 -5.04
N GLU A 108 9.48 11.69 -5.51
CA GLU A 108 10.80 11.50 -4.86
C GLU A 108 10.77 11.84 -3.37
N ASP A 109 10.02 12.90 -3.00
CA ASP A 109 9.83 13.32 -1.62
C ASP A 109 9.10 12.27 -0.76
N VAL A 110 8.12 11.60 -1.33
CA VAL A 110 7.34 10.55 -0.65
C VAL A 110 8.16 9.27 -0.51
N LYS A 111 8.96 8.96 -1.52
CA LYS A 111 9.91 7.83 -1.47
C LYS A 111 10.94 8.06 -0.38
N LEU A 112 11.56 9.24 -0.36
CA LEU A 112 12.55 9.60 0.66
C LEU A 112 11.94 9.52 2.07
N PHE A 113 10.72 10.01 2.25
CA PHE A 113 10.01 9.92 3.53
C PHE A 113 9.76 8.46 3.95
N ASN A 114 9.27 7.62 3.04
CA ASN A 114 9.04 6.21 3.33
C ASN A 114 10.33 5.44 3.58
N ASP A 115 11.39 5.72 2.84
CA ASP A 115 12.70 5.08 3.02
C ASP A 115 13.29 5.45 4.39
N ILE A 116 13.23 6.73 4.78
CA ILE A 116 13.66 7.20 6.10
C ILE A 116 12.77 6.62 7.20
N PHE A 117 11.46 6.62 7.03
CA PHE A 117 10.52 6.11 8.02
C PHE A 117 10.66 4.58 8.21
N THR A 118 10.80 3.83 7.12
CA THR A 118 11.02 2.39 7.15
C THR A 118 12.38 2.05 7.78
N PHE A 119 13.42 2.82 7.44
CA PHE A 119 14.74 2.68 8.06
C PHE A 119 14.66 2.95 9.56
N PHE A 120 14.00 4.02 9.98
CA PHE A 120 13.84 4.38 11.38
C PHE A 120 13.01 3.36 12.16
N PHE A 121 11.94 2.85 11.57
CA PHE A 121 11.06 1.86 12.19
C PHE A 121 11.76 0.49 12.31
N HIS A 122 12.47 0.08 11.27
CA HIS A 122 13.26 -1.17 11.29
C HIS A 122 14.42 -1.08 12.28
N TYR A 123 15.00 0.10 12.41
CA TYR A 123 16.10 0.36 13.34
C TYR A 123 15.64 0.37 14.80
N THR A 124 14.45 0.88 15.08
CA THR A 124 13.90 0.92 16.46
C THR A 124 13.31 -0.41 16.92
N THR A 125 12.81 -1.24 15.99
CA THR A 125 12.20 -2.53 16.36
C THR A 125 13.18 -3.70 16.33
N CYS A 126 14.27 -3.63 15.57
CA CYS A 126 15.14 -4.78 15.35
C CYS A 126 16.50 -4.73 16.06
N ASN A 127 16.93 -3.62 16.69
CA ASN A 127 18.28 -3.62 17.23
C ASN A 127 18.56 -2.71 18.42
N HIS A 128 18.29 -3.18 19.61
CA HIS A 128 18.99 -2.72 20.80
C HIS A 128 20.50 -3.10 20.78
N HIS A 129 20.91 -4.00 19.91
CA HIS A 129 22.27 -4.56 19.92
C HIS A 129 23.21 -3.99 18.84
N LEU A 130 22.68 -3.38 17.76
CA LEU A 130 23.50 -2.76 16.69
C LEU A 130 23.71 -1.25 16.86
N MET A 131 22.90 -0.59 17.67
CA MET A 131 23.05 0.84 17.98
C MET A 131 24.41 1.17 18.58
N ILE A 132 24.98 0.25 19.35
CA ILE A 132 26.26 0.48 20.06
C ILE A 132 27.46 0.44 19.09
N LYS A 133 27.36 -0.26 17.97
CA LYS A 133 28.50 -0.36 17.04
C LYS A 133 28.64 0.81 16.08
N PHE A 134 27.57 1.53 15.77
CA PHE A 134 27.62 2.64 14.78
C PHE A 134 28.01 3.99 15.39
N ILE A 135 27.79 4.17 16.71
CA ILE A 135 28.15 5.41 17.42
C ILE A 135 29.64 5.43 17.79
N PHE A 136 30.31 4.30 17.79
CA PHE A 136 31.72 4.20 18.17
C PHE A 136 32.72 4.07 16.99
N THR A 137 32.26 4.33 15.75
CA THR A 137 33.16 4.26 14.57
C THR A 137 33.17 5.58 13.76
N ILE A 138 32.98 6.72 14.44
CA ILE A 138 33.33 8.04 13.90
C ILE A 138 34.41 8.64 14.81
#